data_383032188b95bc130d659c7cddb91767
#
_entry.id   383032188b95bc130d659c7cddb91767
#
_cell.length_a   1.000
_cell.length_b   1.000
_cell.length_c   1.000
_cell.angle_alpha   90.00
_cell.angle_beta   90.00
_cell.angle_gamma   90.00
#
_symmetry.space_group_name_H-M   'P 1'
#
loop_
_entity.id
_entity.type
_entity.pdbx_description
1 polymer ?
#
loop_
_entity_poly.entity_id
_entity_poly.type
_entity_poly.pdbx_seq_one_letter_code
_entity_poly.pdbx_strand_id
1 'polypeptide(L)'
;MLGREQTANNEQTFLFMDLVGFTALTAEQGDDNAAEVALRLYANVRRLLPDYAGEEIKTIGDAMMIRCEDPRKAVDLGLRRSEQIAGDPGFPPVRIGVHTGSAVAREGDWYGSGVNVAARLCSAAGGGEVLVSDAARRAAGAPLHIDFGPRRMHWLKNVPEPVDAMSAAPRSDAAPRRSLRDFAKRARRPGAGISMRYSEVTG
;
A
#
# COMPACT_ATOMS: atom_id res chain seq x y z
N MET A 1 -17.71 19.83 40.64
CA MET A 1 -17.92 20.13 39.20
C MET A 1 -16.83 19.42 38.42
N LEU A 2 -17.12 18.23 37.92
CA LEU A 2 -16.18 17.48 37.08
C LEU A 2 -16.32 18.02 35.65
N GLY A 3 -15.26 18.67 35.17
CA GLY A 3 -15.19 19.15 33.80
C GLY A 3 -15.39 17.98 32.82
N ARG A 4 -16.40 18.10 31.98
CA ARG A 4 -16.49 17.28 30.76
C ARG A 4 -15.28 17.67 29.90
N GLU A 5 -14.24 16.85 29.94
CA GLU A 5 -13.25 16.82 28.86
C GLU A 5 -14.03 16.55 27.58
N GLN A 6 -14.09 17.56 26.73
CA GLN A 6 -14.51 17.40 25.34
C GLN A 6 -13.52 16.41 24.74
N THR A 7 -13.94 15.19 24.50
CA THR A 7 -13.25 14.25 23.64
C THR A 7 -13.28 14.85 22.23
N ALA A 8 -12.31 15.71 21.93
CA ALA A 8 -12.02 16.09 20.57
C ALA A 8 -11.93 14.81 19.75
N ASN A 9 -12.65 14.76 18.65
CA ASN A 9 -12.63 13.63 17.72
C ASN A 9 -11.18 13.38 17.33
N ASN A 10 -10.55 12.39 17.95
CA ASN A 10 -9.12 12.11 17.85
C ASN A 10 -8.84 11.18 16.68
N GLU A 11 -9.64 11.30 15.61
CA GLU A 11 -9.47 10.54 14.40
C GLU A 11 -8.24 11.03 13.64
N GLN A 12 -7.38 10.10 13.32
CA GLN A 12 -6.15 10.32 12.55
C GLN A 12 -6.15 9.41 11.35
N THR A 13 -5.48 9.82 10.29
CA THR A 13 -5.30 8.97 9.11
C THR A 13 -3.92 8.37 9.10
N PHE A 14 -3.88 7.04 9.04
CA PHE A 14 -2.66 6.26 8.95
C PHE A 14 -2.57 5.55 7.62
N LEU A 15 -1.37 5.57 7.06
CA LEU A 15 -0.96 4.79 5.91
C LEU A 15 0.15 3.84 6.35
N PHE A 16 -0.06 2.55 6.15
CA PHE A 16 0.99 1.54 6.23
C PHE A 16 1.37 1.11 4.82
N MET A 17 2.65 0.92 4.62
CA MET A 17 3.23 0.46 3.35
C MET A 17 4.25 -0.62 3.66
N ASP A 18 4.31 -1.68 2.84
CA ASP A 18 5.12 -2.86 3.10
C ASP A 18 5.55 -3.51 1.77
N LEU A 19 6.77 -4.06 1.71
CA LEU A 19 7.29 -4.74 0.52
C LEU A 19 6.70 -6.15 0.40
N VAL A 20 6.25 -6.51 -0.78
CA VAL A 20 5.74 -7.86 -1.02
C VAL A 20 6.89 -8.79 -1.34
N GLY A 21 6.98 -9.91 -0.59
CA GLY A 21 8.02 -10.92 -0.81
C GLY A 21 9.38 -10.57 -0.21
N PHE A 22 9.47 -9.63 0.75
CA PHE A 22 10.73 -9.22 1.37
C PHE A 22 11.51 -10.40 1.97
N THR A 23 10.83 -11.34 2.65
CA THR A 23 11.48 -12.53 3.19
C THR A 23 12.10 -13.41 2.09
N ALA A 24 11.42 -13.56 0.95
CA ALA A 24 11.98 -14.30 -0.18
C ALA A 24 13.16 -13.55 -0.80
N LEU A 25 13.06 -12.23 -0.94
CA LEU A 25 14.16 -11.37 -1.40
C LEU A 25 15.40 -11.54 -0.52
N THR A 26 15.22 -11.53 0.81
CA THR A 26 16.30 -11.74 1.77
C THR A 26 16.95 -13.13 1.60
N ALA A 27 16.14 -14.16 1.42
CA ALA A 27 16.64 -15.53 1.22
C ALA A 27 17.39 -15.71 -0.12
N GLU A 28 16.99 -15.00 -1.17
CA GLU A 28 17.57 -15.11 -2.51
C GLU A 28 18.79 -14.22 -2.71
N GLN A 29 18.77 -13.00 -2.15
CA GLN A 29 19.78 -11.97 -2.43
C GLN A 29 20.63 -11.58 -1.20
N GLY A 30 20.32 -12.12 -0.03
CA GLY A 30 21.02 -11.84 1.23
C GLY A 30 20.49 -10.59 1.94
N ASP A 31 20.88 -10.50 3.23
CA ASP A 31 20.39 -9.45 4.14
C ASP A 31 20.77 -8.03 3.68
N ASP A 32 21.99 -7.85 3.20
CA ASP A 32 22.51 -6.53 2.80
C ASP A 32 21.71 -5.96 1.61
N ASN A 33 21.47 -6.77 0.57
CA ASN A 33 20.69 -6.34 -0.59
C ASN A 33 19.23 -6.07 -0.22
N ALA A 34 18.62 -6.92 0.61
CA ALA A 34 17.27 -6.72 1.10
C ALA A 34 17.15 -5.42 1.91
N ALA A 35 18.10 -5.16 2.81
CA ALA A 35 18.15 -3.93 3.59
C ALA A 35 18.30 -2.69 2.68
N GLU A 36 19.13 -2.75 1.64
CA GLU A 36 19.28 -1.65 0.67
C GLU A 36 17.96 -1.34 -0.05
N VAL A 37 17.20 -2.37 -0.46
CA VAL A 37 15.89 -2.20 -1.08
C VAL A 37 14.91 -1.50 -0.13
N ALA A 38 14.86 -1.91 1.15
CA ALA A 38 14.02 -1.27 2.16
C ALA A 38 14.43 0.19 2.39
N LEU A 39 15.72 0.47 2.53
CA LEU A 39 16.25 1.82 2.70
C LEU A 39 15.94 2.72 1.50
N ARG A 40 16.01 2.20 0.28
CA ARG A 40 15.59 2.92 -0.93
C ARG A 40 14.10 3.24 -0.91
N LEU A 41 13.25 2.33 -0.46
CA LEU A 41 11.82 2.59 -0.26
C LEU A 41 11.64 3.77 0.68
N TYR A 42 12.24 3.71 1.88
CA TYR A 42 12.11 4.75 2.90
C TYR A 42 12.60 6.12 2.42
N ALA A 43 13.77 6.17 1.79
CA ALA A 43 14.32 7.41 1.26
C ALA A 43 13.41 8.04 0.19
N ASN A 44 12.81 7.20 -0.66
CA ASN A 44 11.89 7.67 -1.69
C ASN A 44 10.58 8.20 -1.10
N VAL A 45 10.04 7.52 -0.08
CA VAL A 45 8.82 7.96 0.59
C VAL A 45 9.06 9.26 1.35
N ARG A 46 10.15 9.36 2.13
CA ARG A 46 10.53 10.58 2.89
C ARG A 46 10.58 11.83 2.02
N ARG A 47 11.02 11.70 0.76
CA ARG A 47 11.04 12.83 -0.19
C ARG A 47 9.64 13.30 -0.60
N LEU A 48 8.64 12.43 -0.53
CA LEU A 48 7.26 12.75 -0.88
C LEU A 48 6.47 13.33 0.30
N LEU A 49 6.81 12.96 1.55
CA LEU A 49 6.02 13.31 2.74
C LEU A 49 5.64 14.79 2.84
N PRO A 50 6.54 15.78 2.58
CA PRO A 50 6.19 17.19 2.68
C PRO A 50 5.04 17.62 1.77
N ASP A 51 5.00 17.09 0.53
CA ASP A 51 3.96 17.42 -0.46
C ASP A 51 2.60 16.85 -0.07
N TYR A 52 2.61 15.75 0.70
CA TYR A 52 1.41 15.02 1.10
C TYR A 52 0.97 15.28 2.54
N ALA A 53 1.57 16.28 3.22
CA ALA A 53 1.33 16.56 4.65
C ALA A 53 1.43 15.28 5.50
N GLY A 54 2.43 14.44 5.17
CA GLY A 54 2.71 13.18 5.80
C GLY A 54 3.84 13.29 6.81
N GLU A 55 3.73 12.52 7.89
CA GLU A 55 4.74 12.37 8.93
C GLU A 55 5.11 10.90 9.04
N GLU A 56 6.40 10.59 8.89
CA GLU A 56 6.90 9.26 9.21
C GLU A 56 6.87 9.06 10.72
N ILE A 57 6.14 8.05 11.18
CA ILE A 57 6.10 7.71 12.60
C ILE A 57 7.22 6.73 12.92
N LYS A 58 7.33 5.65 12.15
CA LYS A 58 8.38 4.64 12.31
C LYS A 58 8.48 3.71 11.12
N THR A 59 9.61 3.01 11.05
CA THR A 59 9.80 1.84 10.20
C THR A 59 9.80 0.56 11.04
N ILE A 60 9.30 -0.54 10.50
CA ILE A 60 9.21 -1.85 11.16
C ILE A 60 9.59 -2.91 10.13
N GLY A 61 10.85 -3.37 10.18
CA GLY A 61 11.37 -4.27 9.13
C GLY A 61 11.36 -3.59 7.76
N ASP A 62 10.59 -4.11 6.82
CA ASP A 62 10.38 -3.56 5.48
C ASP A 62 9.11 -2.69 5.36
N ALA A 63 8.41 -2.50 6.47
CA ALA A 63 7.21 -1.67 6.54
C ALA A 63 7.49 -0.26 7.06
N MET A 64 6.67 0.71 6.62
CA MET A 64 6.67 2.08 7.10
C MET A 64 5.28 2.48 7.58
N MET A 65 5.20 3.11 8.75
CA MET A 65 4.01 3.75 9.29
C MET A 65 4.08 5.26 9.08
N ILE A 66 3.07 5.81 8.45
CA ILE A 66 2.94 7.24 8.14
C ILE A 66 1.61 7.74 8.69
N ARG A 67 1.63 8.90 9.32
CA ARG A 67 0.42 9.67 9.65
C ARG A 67 0.25 10.78 8.62
N CYS A 68 -0.95 11.00 8.14
CA CYS A 68 -1.29 12.13 7.29
C CYS A 68 -2.40 12.97 7.93
N GLU A 69 -2.24 14.28 7.90
CA GLU A 69 -3.27 15.20 8.41
C GLU A 69 -4.50 15.24 7.51
N ASP A 70 -4.28 15.12 6.20
CA ASP A 70 -5.35 15.10 5.20
C ASP A 70 -5.55 13.66 4.69
N PRO A 71 -6.73 13.06 4.94
CA PRO A 71 -7.05 11.71 4.45
C PRO A 71 -6.94 11.56 2.93
N ARG A 72 -7.24 12.61 2.17
CA ARG A 72 -7.11 12.60 0.70
C ARG A 72 -5.65 12.46 0.30
N LYS A 73 -4.79 13.26 0.92
CA LYS A 73 -3.34 13.21 0.68
C LYS A 73 -2.73 11.88 1.07
N ALA A 74 -3.27 11.20 2.08
CA ALA A 74 -2.85 9.84 2.42
C ALA A 74 -3.11 8.84 1.29
N VAL A 75 -4.30 8.89 0.68
CA VAL A 75 -4.64 8.03 -0.46
C VAL A 75 -3.76 8.39 -1.67
N ASP A 76 -3.60 9.67 -1.97
CA ASP A 76 -2.76 10.16 -3.07
C ASP A 76 -1.30 9.73 -2.92
N LEU A 77 -0.73 9.80 -1.72
CA LEU A 77 0.62 9.32 -1.42
C LEU A 77 0.74 7.82 -1.73
N GLY A 78 -0.23 7.03 -1.29
CA GLY A 78 -0.28 5.59 -1.55
C GLY A 78 -0.30 5.29 -3.05
N LEU A 79 -1.17 5.96 -3.80
CA LEU A 79 -1.29 5.79 -5.25
C LEU A 79 0.00 6.22 -5.97
N ARG A 80 0.53 7.40 -5.63
CA ARG A 80 1.77 7.91 -6.22
C ARG A 80 2.93 6.94 -6.01
N ARG A 81 3.05 6.37 -4.80
CA ARG A 81 4.13 5.43 -4.50
C ARG A 81 3.96 4.10 -5.22
N SER A 82 2.74 3.55 -5.26
CA SER A 82 2.44 2.32 -5.98
C SER A 82 2.76 2.45 -7.48
N GLU A 83 2.39 3.56 -8.11
CA GLU A 83 2.71 3.83 -9.52
C GLU A 83 4.21 3.94 -9.80
N GLN A 84 4.94 4.65 -8.95
CA GLN A 84 6.39 4.80 -9.12
C GLN A 84 7.12 3.46 -9.06
N ILE A 85 6.70 2.58 -8.13
CA ILE A 85 7.27 1.24 -8.01
C ILE A 85 6.88 0.35 -9.19
N ALA A 86 5.63 0.43 -9.65
CA ALA A 86 5.19 -0.32 -10.82
C ALA A 86 5.98 0.00 -12.10
N GLY A 87 6.58 1.19 -12.16
CA GLY A 87 7.47 1.62 -13.23
C GLY A 87 8.94 1.18 -13.07
N ASP A 88 9.33 0.57 -11.94
CA ASP A 88 10.69 0.09 -11.66
C ASP A 88 10.69 -1.46 -11.62
N PRO A 89 11.08 -2.15 -12.70
CA PRO A 89 11.05 -3.61 -12.77
C PRO A 89 11.98 -4.31 -11.76
N GLY A 90 12.97 -3.61 -11.25
CA GLY A 90 13.94 -4.12 -10.26
C GLY A 90 13.49 -3.91 -8.81
N PHE A 91 12.30 -3.35 -8.59
CA PHE A 91 11.80 -3.09 -7.24
C PHE A 91 10.61 -3.99 -6.90
N PRO A 92 10.60 -4.63 -5.71
CA PRO A 92 9.46 -5.44 -5.28
C PRO A 92 8.18 -4.58 -5.21
N PRO A 93 7.01 -5.14 -5.54
CA PRO A 93 5.76 -4.41 -5.38
C PRO A 93 5.51 -4.08 -3.92
N VAL A 94 4.87 -2.95 -3.66
CA VAL A 94 4.40 -2.58 -2.32
C VAL A 94 2.92 -2.90 -2.17
N ARG A 95 2.52 -3.19 -0.95
CA ARG A 95 1.12 -3.21 -0.52
C ARG A 95 0.88 -2.07 0.45
N ILE A 96 -0.27 -1.42 0.35
CA ILE A 96 -0.56 -0.20 1.10
C ILE A 96 -1.95 -0.30 1.71
N GLY A 97 -2.06 0.03 3.00
CA GLY A 97 -3.34 0.13 3.72
C GLY A 97 -3.53 1.54 4.26
N VAL A 98 -4.71 2.12 4.00
CA VAL A 98 -5.07 3.47 4.49
C VAL A 98 -6.34 3.39 5.33
N HIS A 99 -6.28 3.94 6.55
CA HIS A 99 -7.42 3.99 7.45
C HIS A 99 -7.47 5.29 8.23
N THR A 100 -8.67 5.80 8.47
CA THR A 100 -8.94 6.92 9.38
C THR A 100 -9.71 6.38 10.58
N GLY A 101 -9.20 6.64 11.77
CA GLY A 101 -9.81 6.16 13.00
C GLY A 101 -9.11 6.68 14.26
N SER A 102 -9.65 6.31 15.42
CA SER A 102 -9.19 6.79 16.73
C SER A 102 -7.77 6.29 17.05
N ALA A 103 -6.92 7.22 17.47
CA ALA A 103 -5.58 6.93 17.96
C ALA A 103 -5.13 7.98 18.99
N VAL A 104 -4.13 7.64 19.79
CA VAL A 104 -3.50 8.52 20.76
C VAL A 104 -1.99 8.54 20.56
N ALA A 105 -1.40 9.74 20.64
CA ALA A 105 0.04 9.90 20.61
C ALA A 105 0.62 9.72 22.03
N ARG A 106 1.71 8.97 22.15
CA ARG A 106 2.51 8.81 23.39
C ARG A 106 3.96 8.60 23.03
N GLU A 107 4.85 9.37 23.62
CA GLU A 107 6.31 9.22 23.49
C GLU A 107 6.80 9.18 22.02
N GLY A 108 6.21 10.01 21.15
CA GLY A 108 6.57 10.08 19.73
C GLY A 108 6.01 8.94 18.87
N ASP A 109 5.17 8.07 19.43
CA ASP A 109 4.47 7.00 18.69
C ASP A 109 2.94 7.15 18.79
N TRP A 110 2.22 6.39 17.95
CA TRP A 110 0.76 6.38 17.90
C TRP A 110 0.20 5.00 18.22
N TYR A 111 -0.84 4.97 19.04
CA TYR A 111 -1.50 3.76 19.51
C TYR A 111 -3.01 3.86 19.35
N GLY A 112 -3.66 2.75 19.05
CA GLY A 112 -5.11 2.69 18.98
C GLY A 112 -5.66 1.77 17.89
N SER A 113 -6.99 1.66 17.85
CA SER A 113 -7.69 0.84 16.86
C SER A 113 -7.41 1.34 15.43
N GLY A 114 -7.33 2.66 15.22
CA GLY A 114 -7.04 3.25 13.91
C GLY A 114 -5.69 2.79 13.34
N VAL A 115 -4.64 2.76 14.16
CA VAL A 115 -3.32 2.25 13.78
C VAL A 115 -3.38 0.77 13.42
N ASN A 116 -4.04 -0.03 14.27
CA ASN A 116 -4.15 -1.47 14.07
C ASN A 116 -4.89 -1.81 12.78
N VAL A 117 -6.01 -1.15 12.52
CA VAL A 117 -6.79 -1.37 11.29
C VAL A 117 -5.97 -1.01 10.05
N ALA A 118 -5.26 0.12 10.02
CA ALA A 118 -4.41 0.51 8.90
C ALA A 118 -3.33 -0.54 8.62
N ALA A 119 -2.64 -1.03 9.66
CA ALA A 119 -1.63 -2.07 9.53
C ALA A 119 -2.20 -3.40 9.00
N ARG A 120 -3.41 -3.78 9.44
CA ARG A 120 -4.07 -5.01 8.97
C ARG A 120 -4.59 -4.89 7.55
N LEU A 121 -5.09 -3.72 7.14
CA LEU A 121 -5.44 -3.45 5.74
C LEU A 121 -4.23 -3.55 4.84
N CYS A 122 -3.08 -3.01 5.24
CA CYS A 122 -1.83 -3.17 4.50
C CYS A 122 -1.49 -4.65 4.33
N SER A 123 -1.58 -5.45 5.40
CA SER A 123 -1.33 -6.90 5.33
C SER A 123 -2.33 -7.67 4.47
N ALA A 124 -3.57 -7.16 4.31
CA ALA A 124 -4.62 -7.77 3.49
C ALA A 124 -4.57 -7.33 2.01
N ALA A 125 -3.89 -6.23 1.72
CA ALA A 125 -3.72 -5.72 0.37
C ALA A 125 -2.81 -6.64 -0.46
N GLY A 126 -3.11 -6.73 -1.75
CA GLY A 126 -2.27 -7.38 -2.74
C GLY A 126 -1.05 -6.54 -3.14
N GLY A 127 -0.07 -7.17 -3.79
CA GLY A 127 1.08 -6.43 -4.35
C GLY A 127 0.63 -5.40 -5.39
N GLY A 128 1.08 -4.16 -5.23
CA GLY A 128 0.66 -3.03 -6.05
C GLY A 128 -0.70 -2.44 -5.68
N GLU A 129 -1.38 -2.97 -4.65
CA GLU A 129 -2.70 -2.51 -4.24
C GLU A 129 -2.62 -1.44 -3.16
N VAL A 130 -3.47 -0.41 -3.29
CA VAL A 130 -3.78 0.56 -2.25
C VAL A 130 -5.18 0.24 -1.72
N LEU A 131 -5.27 -0.37 -0.54
CA LEU A 131 -6.52 -0.75 0.11
C LEU A 131 -6.93 0.33 1.11
N VAL A 132 -8.09 0.95 0.87
CA VAL A 132 -8.58 2.10 1.64
C VAL A 132 -9.85 1.71 2.38
N SER A 133 -9.89 1.94 3.71
CA SER A 133 -11.11 1.72 4.48
C SER A 133 -12.22 2.68 4.06
N ASP A 134 -13.48 2.29 4.25
CA ASP A 134 -14.61 3.17 3.99
C ASP A 134 -14.59 4.42 4.90
N ALA A 135 -14.03 4.32 6.10
CA ALA A 135 -13.80 5.46 6.98
C ALA A 135 -12.82 6.47 6.34
N ALA A 136 -11.66 6.01 5.85
CA ALA A 136 -10.69 6.88 5.17
C ALA A 136 -11.27 7.45 3.87
N ARG A 137 -12.00 6.65 3.08
CA ARG A 137 -12.68 7.12 1.88
C ARG A 137 -13.68 8.24 2.16
N ARG A 138 -14.51 8.09 3.21
CA ARG A 138 -15.47 9.13 3.63
C ARG A 138 -14.75 10.40 4.08
N ALA A 139 -13.69 10.25 4.86
CA ALA A 139 -12.90 11.37 5.35
C ALA A 139 -12.18 12.10 4.19
N ALA A 140 -11.69 11.36 3.18
CA ALA A 140 -11.09 11.93 1.97
C ALA A 140 -12.11 12.65 1.06
N GLY A 141 -13.39 12.39 1.24
CA GLY A 141 -14.45 12.90 0.36
C GLY A 141 -14.51 12.15 -0.98
N ALA A 142 -14.87 12.86 -2.04
CA ALA A 142 -14.97 12.30 -3.41
C ALA A 142 -13.97 12.97 -4.35
N PRO A 143 -12.66 12.65 -4.25
CA PRO A 143 -11.65 13.22 -5.13
C PRO A 143 -11.88 12.79 -6.57
N LEU A 144 -11.94 13.76 -7.50
CA LEU A 144 -12.27 13.50 -8.91
C LEU A 144 -11.24 12.67 -9.66
N HIS A 145 -10.00 12.62 -9.15
CA HIS A 145 -8.87 11.93 -9.78
C HIS A 145 -8.61 10.51 -9.22
N ILE A 146 -9.45 10.03 -8.29
CA ILE A 146 -9.35 8.69 -7.72
C ILE A 146 -10.61 7.89 -8.06
N ASP A 147 -10.40 6.69 -8.56
CA ASP A 147 -11.45 5.68 -8.69
C ASP A 147 -11.32 4.67 -7.55
N PHE A 148 -12.44 4.44 -6.86
CA PHE A 148 -12.54 3.42 -5.84
C PHE A 148 -13.25 2.19 -6.40
N GLY A 149 -12.67 1.03 -6.19
CA GLY A 149 -13.27 -0.26 -6.54
C GLY A 149 -14.51 -0.59 -5.70
N PRO A 150 -15.09 -1.77 -5.89
CA PRO A 150 -16.25 -2.20 -5.12
C PRO A 150 -15.89 -2.31 -3.62
N ARG A 151 -16.78 -1.78 -2.79
CA ARG A 151 -16.69 -1.92 -1.33
C ARG A 151 -16.83 -3.39 -0.96
N ARG A 152 -15.91 -3.89 -0.14
CA ARG A 152 -15.88 -5.27 0.36
C ARG A 152 -15.62 -5.29 1.84
N MET A 153 -16.20 -6.26 2.52
CA MET A 153 -16.00 -6.53 3.93
C MET A 153 -14.74 -7.37 4.12
N HIS A 154 -13.84 -6.93 5.00
CA HIS A 154 -12.59 -7.60 5.32
C HIS A 154 -12.58 -8.05 6.78
N TRP A 155 -12.43 -9.35 7.03
CA TRP A 155 -12.14 -9.90 8.34
C TRP A 155 -10.65 -9.80 8.61
N LEU A 156 -10.25 -8.83 9.42
CA LEU A 156 -8.86 -8.55 9.71
C LEU A 156 -8.44 -9.22 11.02
N LYS A 157 -7.24 -9.81 11.05
CA LYS A 157 -6.74 -10.51 12.24
C LYS A 157 -6.68 -9.57 13.45
N ASN A 158 -7.26 -9.98 14.58
CA ASN A 158 -7.32 -9.22 15.84
C ASN A 158 -8.07 -7.87 15.74
N VAL A 159 -8.93 -7.69 14.75
CA VAL A 159 -9.90 -6.60 14.69
C VAL A 159 -11.28 -7.21 15.00
N PRO A 160 -11.99 -6.74 16.03
CA PRO A 160 -13.21 -7.40 16.51
C PRO A 160 -14.34 -7.45 15.48
N GLU A 161 -14.43 -6.42 14.65
CA GLU A 161 -15.49 -6.27 13.65
C GLU A 161 -14.88 -6.23 12.24
N PRO A 162 -15.61 -6.69 11.21
CA PRO A 162 -15.14 -6.59 9.84
C PRO A 162 -15.05 -5.13 9.40
N VAL A 163 -14.06 -4.83 8.62
CA VAL A 163 -13.79 -3.49 8.08
C VAL A 163 -14.18 -3.45 6.61
N ASP A 164 -15.07 -2.53 6.27
CA ASP A 164 -15.34 -2.24 4.86
C ASP A 164 -14.19 -1.48 4.23
N ALA A 165 -13.67 -2.01 3.13
CA ALA A 165 -12.59 -1.38 2.39
C ALA A 165 -12.74 -1.60 0.88
N MET A 166 -11.99 -0.83 0.11
CA MET A 166 -11.96 -0.85 -1.34
C MET A 166 -10.58 -0.53 -1.86
N SER A 167 -10.22 -1.09 -3.00
CA SER A 167 -9.00 -0.70 -3.70
C SER A 167 -9.17 0.70 -4.27
N ALA A 168 -8.12 1.52 -4.18
CA ALA A 168 -8.04 2.81 -4.85
C ALA A 168 -7.12 2.72 -6.07
N ALA A 169 -7.45 3.47 -7.12
CA ALA A 169 -6.64 3.62 -8.33
C ALA A 169 -6.75 5.05 -8.86
N PRO A 170 -5.73 5.56 -9.56
CA PRO A 170 -5.87 6.82 -10.28
C PRO A 170 -7.00 6.71 -11.31
N ARG A 171 -7.84 7.74 -11.40
CA ARG A 171 -8.86 7.79 -12.46
C ARG A 171 -8.18 7.86 -13.81
N SER A 172 -8.51 6.91 -14.65
CA SER A 172 -8.03 6.89 -16.01
C SER A 172 -9.04 7.62 -16.92
N ASP A 173 -8.62 8.70 -17.53
CA ASP A 173 -9.39 9.33 -18.62
C ASP A 173 -9.34 8.50 -19.92
N ALA A 174 -8.58 7.43 -19.93
CA ALA A 174 -8.50 6.46 -21.01
C ALA A 174 -9.38 5.23 -20.72
N ALA A 175 -9.99 4.65 -21.78
CA ALA A 175 -10.87 3.49 -21.76
C ALA A 175 -10.42 2.34 -20.80
N PRO A 176 -11.32 1.49 -20.31
CA PRO A 176 -11.13 0.60 -19.18
C PRO A 176 -9.86 -0.22 -19.33
N ARG A 177 -8.90 -0.01 -18.42
CA ARG A 177 -7.68 -0.81 -18.34
C ARG A 177 -8.06 -2.25 -18.02
N ARG A 178 -7.54 -3.17 -18.81
CA ARG A 178 -7.70 -4.62 -18.63
C ARG A 178 -7.39 -4.99 -17.18
N SER A 179 -8.31 -5.73 -16.57
CA SER A 179 -8.23 -6.23 -15.19
C SER A 179 -6.90 -6.95 -14.94
N LEU A 180 -6.35 -6.82 -13.73
CA LEU A 180 -5.20 -7.61 -13.24
C LEU A 180 -5.39 -9.15 -13.41
N ARG A 181 -6.64 -9.63 -13.57
CA ARG A 181 -6.96 -11.01 -13.95
C ARG A 181 -6.41 -11.40 -15.34
N ASP A 182 -6.22 -10.44 -16.24
CA ASP A 182 -5.66 -10.70 -17.58
C ASP A 182 -4.14 -10.90 -17.54
N PHE A 183 -3.44 -10.31 -16.55
CA PHE A 183 -2.01 -10.53 -16.33
C PHE A 183 -1.74 -11.95 -15.80
N ALA A 184 -2.54 -12.44 -14.87
CA ALA A 184 -2.42 -13.78 -14.31
C ALA A 184 -2.71 -14.88 -15.35
N LYS A 185 -3.59 -14.61 -16.32
CA LYS A 185 -3.86 -15.54 -17.44
C LYS A 185 -2.73 -15.62 -18.46
N ARG A 186 -1.99 -14.52 -18.68
CA ARG A 186 -0.83 -14.52 -19.60
C ARG A 186 0.38 -15.25 -19.03
N ALA A 187 0.60 -15.19 -17.73
CA ALA A 187 1.69 -15.90 -17.03
C ALA A 187 1.47 -17.46 -17.01
N ARG A 188 0.27 -17.94 -17.31
CA ARG A 188 -0.06 -19.36 -17.30
C ARG A 188 -0.15 -20.01 -18.70
N ARG A 189 0.28 -19.36 -19.78
CA ARG A 189 0.40 -20.03 -21.08
C ARG A 189 1.76 -20.75 -21.15
N PRO A 190 1.79 -22.09 -21.19
CA PRO A 190 3.02 -22.84 -21.44
C PRO A 190 3.52 -22.51 -22.84
N GLY A 191 4.84 -22.35 -22.93
CA GLY A 191 5.57 -21.84 -24.07
C GLY A 191 5.22 -22.45 -25.43
N ALA A 192 5.13 -21.57 -26.41
CA ALA A 192 5.33 -21.94 -27.79
C ALA A 192 6.83 -22.25 -27.95
N GLY A 193 7.14 -23.53 -28.18
CA GLY A 193 8.48 -24.00 -28.40
C GLY A 193 9.12 -23.32 -29.59
N ILE A 194 10.27 -22.70 -29.36
CA ILE A 194 11.18 -22.28 -30.43
C ILE A 194 11.94 -23.54 -30.86
N SER A 195 11.52 -24.10 -32.00
CA SER A 195 12.28 -25.14 -32.71
C SER A 195 13.53 -24.50 -33.30
N MET A 196 14.67 -24.65 -32.64
CA MET A 196 15.97 -24.44 -33.28
C MET A 196 16.24 -25.60 -34.25
N ARG A 197 16.18 -25.31 -35.55
CA ARG A 197 16.77 -26.21 -36.58
C ARG A 197 18.26 -26.02 -36.56
N TYR A 198 19.00 -27.02 -36.16
CA TYR A 198 20.41 -27.18 -36.50
C TYR A 198 20.50 -27.49 -37.97
N SER A 199 21.14 -26.63 -38.76
CA SER A 199 21.62 -26.98 -40.08
C SER A 199 23.05 -27.51 -39.94
N GLU A 200 23.24 -28.78 -40.24
CA GLU A 200 24.54 -29.37 -40.47
C GLU A 200 25.18 -28.71 -41.67
N VAL A 201 26.39 -28.24 -41.48
CA VAL A 201 27.32 -27.95 -42.60
C VAL A 201 28.40 -29.01 -42.58
N THR A 202 28.27 -29.97 -43.50
CA THR A 202 29.34 -30.83 -43.98
C THR A 202 29.97 -30.15 -45.19
N GLY A 203 31.29 -30.03 -45.18
CA GLY A 203 32.10 -29.61 -46.30
C GLY A 203 33.48 -29.15 -45.85
#